data_6508b045736ed4b4cfe63ec599c6c8ee
#
_entry.id   6508b045736ed4b4cfe63ec599c6c8ee
#
_cell.length_a   1.000
_cell.length_b   1.000
_cell.length_c   1.000
_cell.angle_alpha   90.00
_cell.angle_beta   90.00
_cell.angle_gamma   90.00
#
_symmetry.space_group_name_H-M   'P 1'
#
loop_
_entity.id
_entity.type
_entity.pdbx_description
1 polymer ?
#
loop_
_entity_poly.entity_id
_entity_poly.type
_entity_poly.pdbx_seq_one_letter_code
_entity_poly.pdbx_strand_id
1 'polypeptide(L)'
;MVFQQFNLFPHLSILDNCTLAPIWVKKLAKKDAESLALKHLEKVQISDQAYKYPGQLSGGQQQRCAIARALCMEPKIMLFDEPTSALDPEMIKEVLDAMVNLAKAGMTMIVVTHEMGFAKEVADEVIFMDEGMIVEQAETKEFFANPKSDRTKLFLSQIL
;
A
#
# COMPACT_ATOMS: atom_id res chain seq x y z
N MET A 1 9.09 -1.04 0.47
CA MET A 1 8.42 0.02 -0.29
C MET A 1 7.53 -0.62 -1.34
N VAL A 2 6.32 -0.09 -1.52
CA VAL A 2 5.34 -0.50 -2.53
C VAL A 2 5.19 0.68 -3.50
N PHE A 3 5.29 0.42 -4.80
CA PHE A 3 5.31 1.42 -5.85
C PHE A 3 3.99 1.45 -6.62
N GLN A 4 3.77 2.50 -7.38
CA GLN A 4 2.66 2.64 -8.32
C GLN A 4 2.61 1.48 -9.33
N GLN A 5 3.75 1.08 -9.87
CA GLN A 5 3.88 -0.15 -10.65
C GLN A 5 4.16 -1.31 -9.71
N PHE A 6 3.46 -2.43 -9.88
CA PHE A 6 3.47 -3.57 -8.96
C PHE A 6 4.86 -4.22 -8.81
N ASN A 7 5.69 -4.15 -9.85
CA ASN A 7 7.06 -4.68 -9.90
C ASN A 7 7.16 -6.16 -9.49
N LEU A 8 6.14 -6.95 -9.83
CA LEU A 8 6.16 -8.38 -9.64
C LEU A 8 7.05 -9.06 -10.69
N PHE A 9 7.71 -10.13 -10.29
CA PHE A 9 8.46 -10.99 -11.21
C PHE A 9 7.47 -11.82 -12.04
N PRO A 10 7.34 -11.58 -13.37
CA PRO A 10 6.29 -12.20 -14.16
C PRO A 10 6.45 -13.70 -14.36
N HIS A 11 7.66 -14.21 -14.22
CA HIS A 11 8.03 -15.62 -14.36
C HIS A 11 7.94 -16.43 -13.06
N LEU A 12 7.59 -15.78 -11.94
CA LEU A 12 7.39 -16.40 -10.64
C LEU A 12 5.90 -16.42 -10.30
N SER A 13 5.46 -17.47 -9.60
CA SER A 13 4.12 -17.49 -9.00
C SER A 13 3.96 -16.38 -7.97
N ILE A 14 2.73 -16.09 -7.57
CA ILE A 14 2.45 -15.11 -6.51
C ILE A 14 3.11 -15.52 -5.19
N LEU A 15 3.05 -16.81 -4.86
CA LEU A 15 3.73 -17.37 -3.69
C LEU A 15 5.26 -17.19 -3.78
N ASP A 16 5.85 -17.50 -4.95
CA ASP A 16 7.29 -17.35 -5.14
C ASP A 16 7.73 -15.87 -5.11
N ASN A 17 6.92 -14.95 -5.63
CA ASN A 17 7.15 -13.51 -5.48
C ASN A 17 7.25 -13.09 -4.01
N CYS A 18 6.44 -13.68 -3.13
CA CYS A 18 6.41 -13.37 -1.72
C CYS A 18 7.51 -14.10 -0.92
N THR A 19 7.96 -15.28 -1.36
CA THR A 19 8.94 -16.10 -0.61
C THR A 19 10.38 -15.83 -0.98
N LEU A 20 10.64 -15.28 -2.17
CA LEU A 20 11.99 -15.07 -2.68
C LEU A 20 12.90 -14.31 -1.70
N ALA A 21 12.45 -13.12 -1.25
CA ALA A 21 13.23 -12.29 -0.35
C ALA A 21 13.38 -12.91 1.07
N PRO A 22 12.35 -13.45 1.71
CA PRO A 22 12.48 -14.19 2.96
C PRO A 22 13.52 -15.32 2.89
N ILE A 23 13.53 -16.11 1.81
CA ILE A 23 14.49 -17.20 1.65
C ILE A 23 15.91 -16.66 1.44
N TRP A 24 16.08 -15.70 0.51
CA TRP A 24 17.43 -15.28 0.12
C TRP A 24 18.06 -14.30 1.11
N VAL A 25 17.28 -13.38 1.68
CA VAL A 25 17.77 -12.30 2.55
C VAL A 25 17.70 -12.71 4.02
N LYS A 26 16.52 -13.19 4.48
CA LYS A 26 16.32 -13.61 5.88
C LYS A 26 16.79 -15.03 6.15
N LYS A 27 17.18 -15.78 5.11
CA LYS A 27 17.63 -17.18 5.20
C LYS A 27 16.61 -18.13 5.83
N LEU A 28 15.32 -17.83 5.65
CA LEU A 28 14.25 -18.72 6.14
C LEU A 28 14.24 -20.02 5.35
N ALA A 29 13.89 -21.12 6.02
CA ALA A 29 13.59 -22.36 5.33
C ALA A 29 12.38 -22.19 4.40
N LYS A 30 12.39 -22.87 3.25
CA LYS A 30 11.33 -22.72 2.23
C LYS A 30 9.93 -22.88 2.84
N LYS A 31 9.71 -23.90 3.67
CA LYS A 31 8.42 -24.16 4.31
C LYS A 31 7.95 -23.01 5.19
N ASP A 32 8.86 -22.40 5.95
CA ASP A 32 8.53 -21.28 6.83
C ASP A 32 8.23 -20.01 6.02
N ALA A 33 8.99 -19.77 4.95
CA ALA A 33 8.73 -18.66 4.03
C ALA A 33 7.37 -18.81 3.30
N GLU A 34 7.00 -20.02 2.87
CA GLU A 34 5.69 -20.30 2.26
C GLU A 34 4.55 -20.07 3.26
N SER A 35 4.70 -20.56 4.50
CA SER A 35 3.70 -20.33 5.55
C SER A 35 3.53 -18.83 5.86
N LEU A 36 4.63 -18.08 5.96
CA LEU A 36 4.64 -16.65 6.16
C LEU A 36 3.95 -15.92 4.98
N ALA A 37 4.28 -16.31 3.76
CA ALA A 37 3.70 -15.71 2.56
C ALA A 37 2.19 -15.94 2.47
N LEU A 38 1.72 -17.17 2.70
CA LEU A 38 0.28 -17.49 2.70
C LEU A 38 -0.47 -16.67 3.76
N LYS A 39 0.08 -16.53 4.96
CA LYS A 39 -0.48 -15.67 6.01
C LYS A 39 -0.64 -14.21 5.58
N HIS A 40 0.35 -13.65 4.85
CA HIS A 40 0.25 -12.27 4.37
C HIS A 40 -0.65 -12.12 3.14
N LEU A 41 -0.69 -13.11 2.25
CA LEU A 41 -1.65 -13.17 1.14
C LEU A 41 -3.09 -13.23 1.65
N GLU A 42 -3.34 -13.96 2.74
CA GLU A 42 -4.65 -13.99 3.40
C GLU A 42 -5.03 -12.63 3.98
N LYS A 43 -4.09 -11.93 4.64
CA LYS A 43 -4.34 -10.57 5.18
C LYS A 43 -4.77 -9.57 4.12
N VAL A 44 -4.29 -9.71 2.89
CA VAL A 44 -4.67 -8.86 1.77
C VAL A 44 -5.70 -9.52 0.84
N GLN A 45 -6.33 -10.61 1.28
CA GLN A 45 -7.46 -11.29 0.63
C GLN A 45 -7.19 -11.78 -0.81
N ILE A 46 -6.02 -12.40 -1.03
CA ILE A 46 -5.64 -13.01 -2.31
C ILE A 46 -4.94 -14.37 -2.15
N SER A 47 -5.13 -15.06 -1.04
CA SER A 47 -4.48 -16.36 -0.78
C SER A 47 -4.89 -17.44 -1.80
N ASP A 48 -6.09 -17.37 -2.35
CA ASP A 48 -6.59 -18.22 -3.43
C ASP A 48 -5.83 -18.06 -4.76
N GLN A 49 -5.11 -16.95 -4.92
CA GLN A 49 -4.30 -16.65 -6.10
C GLN A 49 -2.82 -17.08 -5.96
N ALA A 50 -2.43 -17.68 -4.83
CA ALA A 50 -1.03 -17.96 -4.48
C ALA A 50 -0.20 -18.69 -5.57
N TYR A 51 -0.84 -19.62 -6.29
CA TYR A 51 -0.16 -20.44 -7.29
C TYR A 51 -0.30 -19.92 -8.72
N LYS A 52 -0.98 -18.78 -8.93
CA LYS A 52 -1.08 -18.12 -10.23
C LYS A 52 0.14 -17.25 -10.50
N TYR A 53 0.28 -16.82 -11.74
CA TYR A 53 1.31 -15.88 -12.18
C TYR A 53 0.74 -14.46 -12.30
N PRO A 54 1.57 -13.40 -12.19
CA PRO A 54 1.08 -12.01 -12.24
C PRO A 54 0.17 -11.69 -13.42
N GLY A 55 0.49 -12.18 -14.62
CA GLY A 55 -0.33 -11.96 -15.82
C GLY A 55 -1.74 -12.58 -15.80
N GLN A 56 -2.06 -13.38 -14.80
CA GLN A 56 -3.38 -13.99 -14.60
C GLN A 56 -4.22 -13.21 -13.57
N LEU A 57 -3.67 -12.13 -12.99
CA LEU A 57 -4.29 -11.33 -11.94
C LEU A 57 -4.73 -9.97 -12.47
N SER A 58 -5.81 -9.43 -11.88
CA SER A 58 -6.18 -8.02 -12.08
C SER A 58 -5.13 -7.09 -11.49
N GLY A 59 -5.13 -5.81 -11.88
CA GLY A 59 -4.22 -4.80 -11.34
C GLY A 59 -4.32 -4.70 -9.81
N GLY A 60 -5.52 -4.66 -9.25
CA GLY A 60 -5.75 -4.62 -7.81
C GLY A 60 -5.21 -5.87 -7.08
N GLN A 61 -5.37 -7.05 -7.68
CA GLN A 61 -4.77 -8.28 -7.15
C GLN A 61 -3.24 -8.24 -7.20
N GLN A 62 -2.65 -7.74 -8.28
CA GLN A 62 -1.21 -7.58 -8.40
C GLN A 62 -0.67 -6.60 -7.35
N GLN A 63 -1.35 -5.49 -7.11
CA GLN A 63 -0.96 -4.53 -6.08
C GLN A 63 -1.06 -5.12 -4.67
N ARG A 64 -2.12 -5.85 -4.37
CA ARG A 64 -2.25 -6.56 -3.09
C ARG A 64 -1.15 -7.62 -2.92
N CYS A 65 -0.74 -8.29 -4.00
CA CYS A 65 0.43 -9.17 -3.98
C CYS A 65 1.72 -8.39 -3.66
N ALA A 66 1.94 -7.21 -4.26
CA ALA A 66 3.10 -6.37 -3.97
C ALA A 66 3.14 -5.93 -2.49
N ILE A 67 1.97 -5.63 -1.90
CA ILE A 67 1.83 -5.34 -0.47
C ILE A 67 2.19 -6.58 0.37
N ALA A 68 1.63 -7.77 0.06
CA ALA A 68 1.92 -9.01 0.76
C ALA A 68 3.42 -9.35 0.69
N ARG A 69 4.04 -9.21 -0.48
CA ARG A 69 5.49 -9.39 -0.67
C ARG A 69 6.31 -8.49 0.24
N ALA A 70 5.93 -7.21 0.37
CA ALA A 70 6.61 -6.29 1.26
C ALA A 70 6.43 -6.68 2.73
N LEU A 71 5.24 -7.14 3.14
CA LEU A 71 4.94 -7.60 4.49
C LEU A 71 5.73 -8.86 4.88
N CYS A 72 6.08 -9.74 3.93
CA CYS A 72 6.89 -10.93 4.19
C CYS A 72 8.31 -10.61 4.70
N MET A 73 8.77 -9.38 4.51
CA MET A 73 10.02 -8.91 5.08
C MET A 73 9.87 -8.43 6.53
N GLU A 74 8.65 -8.42 7.07
CA GLU A 74 8.30 -7.97 8.43
C GLU A 74 8.89 -6.58 8.76
N PRO A 75 8.60 -5.56 7.91
CA PRO A 75 9.15 -4.23 8.07
C PRO A 75 8.55 -3.53 9.30
N LYS A 76 9.33 -2.66 9.92
CA LYS A 76 8.83 -1.75 10.97
C LYS A 76 8.01 -0.60 10.39
N ILE A 77 8.33 -0.17 9.16
CA ILE A 77 7.68 0.94 8.46
C ILE A 77 7.43 0.50 7.02
N MET A 78 6.22 0.71 6.52
CA MET A 78 5.87 0.54 5.11
C MET A 78 5.85 1.88 4.38
N LEU A 79 6.46 1.93 3.21
CA LEU A 79 6.42 3.09 2.33
C LEU A 79 5.55 2.76 1.11
N PHE A 80 4.60 3.64 0.79
CA PHE A 80 3.74 3.52 -0.39
C PHE A 80 3.89 4.75 -1.27
N ASP A 81 4.11 4.53 -2.55
CA ASP A 81 4.24 5.57 -3.55
C ASP A 81 3.12 5.42 -4.57
N GLU A 82 2.08 6.22 -4.40
CA GLU A 82 0.85 6.22 -5.20
C GLU A 82 0.31 4.81 -5.53
N PRO A 83 -0.03 3.99 -4.54
CA PRO A 83 -0.33 2.57 -4.74
C PRO A 83 -1.59 2.28 -5.56
N THR A 84 -2.40 3.29 -5.86
CA THR A 84 -3.67 3.16 -6.60
C THR A 84 -3.64 3.81 -7.98
N SER A 85 -2.62 4.62 -8.31
CA SER A 85 -2.59 5.45 -9.53
C SER A 85 -2.56 4.66 -10.85
N ALA A 86 -2.13 3.39 -10.82
CA ALA A 86 -2.10 2.50 -11.98
C ALA A 86 -3.32 1.57 -12.06
N LEU A 87 -4.37 1.82 -11.26
CA LEU A 87 -5.53 0.95 -11.15
C LEU A 87 -6.78 1.58 -11.75
N ASP A 88 -7.65 0.72 -12.29
CA ASP A 88 -9.00 1.12 -12.65
C ASP A 88 -9.83 1.44 -11.38
N PRO A 89 -10.78 2.40 -11.44
CA PRO A 89 -11.56 2.84 -10.29
C PRO A 89 -12.22 1.71 -9.49
N GLU A 90 -12.66 0.64 -10.17
CA GLU A 90 -13.30 -0.52 -9.55
C GLU A 90 -12.34 -1.31 -8.64
N MET A 91 -11.02 -1.24 -8.91
CA MET A 91 -9.99 -1.98 -8.19
C MET A 91 -9.36 -1.19 -7.04
N ILE A 92 -9.51 0.14 -7.04
CA ILE A 92 -8.92 1.05 -6.03
C ILE A 92 -9.41 0.67 -4.64
N LYS A 93 -10.72 0.46 -4.49
CA LYS A 93 -11.33 0.17 -3.19
C LYS A 93 -10.72 -1.04 -2.50
N GLU A 94 -10.49 -2.14 -3.22
CA GLU A 94 -9.93 -3.37 -2.64
C GLU A 94 -8.51 -3.17 -2.09
N VAL A 95 -7.72 -2.33 -2.77
CA VAL A 95 -6.35 -2.00 -2.34
C VAL A 95 -6.39 -1.07 -1.12
N LEU A 96 -7.24 -0.05 -1.14
CA LEU A 96 -7.41 0.86 0.00
C LEU A 96 -7.93 0.13 1.24
N ASP A 97 -8.91 -0.77 1.10
CA ASP A 97 -9.43 -1.59 2.20
C ASP A 97 -8.32 -2.46 2.83
N ALA A 98 -7.44 -3.04 2.01
CA ALA A 98 -6.28 -3.78 2.52
C ALA A 98 -5.33 -2.86 3.30
N MET A 99 -5.07 -1.63 2.83
CA MET A 99 -4.23 -0.66 3.53
C MET A 99 -4.87 -0.14 4.82
N VAL A 100 -6.19 0.10 4.82
CA VAL A 100 -6.96 0.45 6.04
C VAL A 100 -6.80 -0.64 7.11
N ASN A 101 -6.90 -1.92 6.71
CA ASN A 101 -6.72 -3.03 7.63
C ASN A 101 -5.29 -3.09 8.20
N LEU A 102 -4.27 -2.74 7.41
CA LEU A 102 -2.89 -2.65 7.90
C LEU A 102 -2.71 -1.50 8.91
N ALA A 103 -3.31 -0.33 8.64
CA ALA A 103 -3.31 0.80 9.58
C ALA A 103 -3.97 0.42 10.90
N LYS A 104 -5.16 -0.16 10.86
CA LYS A 104 -5.91 -0.63 12.04
C LYS A 104 -5.16 -1.73 12.83
N ALA A 105 -4.30 -2.50 12.15
CA ALA A 105 -3.42 -3.49 12.80
C ALA A 105 -2.14 -2.87 13.39
N GLY A 106 -1.98 -1.54 13.37
CA GLY A 106 -0.86 -0.82 13.98
C GLY A 106 0.40 -0.76 13.11
N MET A 107 0.28 -0.99 11.79
CA MET A 107 1.42 -0.84 10.88
C MET A 107 1.77 0.64 10.69
N THR A 108 2.99 1.03 11.00
CA THR A 108 3.49 2.37 10.68
C THR A 108 3.69 2.51 9.17
N MET A 109 3.05 3.51 8.57
CA MET A 109 3.07 3.73 7.12
C MET A 109 3.37 5.18 6.77
N ILE A 110 4.12 5.39 5.68
CA ILE A 110 4.21 6.66 4.98
C ILE A 110 3.61 6.42 3.60
N VAL A 111 2.59 7.19 3.24
CA VAL A 111 1.81 6.99 2.03
C VAL A 111 1.77 8.28 1.21
N VAL A 112 2.29 8.24 -0.01
CA VAL A 112 2.03 9.27 -1.01
C VAL A 112 0.75 8.86 -1.75
N THR A 113 -0.26 9.72 -1.72
CA THR A 113 -1.57 9.40 -2.31
C THR A 113 -2.35 10.66 -2.65
N HIS A 114 -3.24 10.55 -3.63
CA HIS A 114 -4.27 11.52 -3.94
C HIS A 114 -5.68 11.06 -3.45
N GLU A 115 -5.75 9.92 -2.79
CA GLU A 115 -7.00 9.38 -2.23
C GLU A 115 -7.32 10.06 -0.88
N MET A 116 -7.92 11.24 -0.93
CA MET A 116 -8.17 12.05 0.27
C MET A 116 -9.16 11.40 1.24
N GLY A 117 -10.10 10.61 0.74
CA GLY A 117 -11.00 9.81 1.59
C GLY A 117 -10.23 8.80 2.46
N PHE A 118 -9.27 8.09 1.87
CA PHE A 118 -8.39 7.19 2.58
C PHE A 118 -7.51 7.92 3.60
N ALA A 119 -6.85 9.02 3.18
CA ALA A 119 -6.02 9.82 4.09
C ALA A 119 -6.81 10.31 5.31
N LYS A 120 -8.05 10.79 5.09
CA LYS A 120 -8.93 11.26 6.16
C LYS A 120 -9.34 10.15 7.14
N GLU A 121 -9.47 8.89 6.65
CA GLU A 121 -9.89 7.75 7.48
C GLU A 121 -8.75 7.23 8.37
N VAL A 122 -7.51 7.15 7.84
CA VAL A 122 -6.45 6.37 8.49
C VAL A 122 -5.22 7.16 8.89
N ALA A 123 -4.97 8.35 8.34
CA ALA A 123 -3.77 9.09 8.65
C ALA A 123 -3.87 9.74 10.03
N ASP A 124 -2.79 9.69 10.80
CA ASP A 124 -2.63 10.49 12.03
C ASP A 124 -2.25 11.92 11.68
N GLU A 125 -1.40 12.09 10.67
CA GLU A 125 -0.86 13.37 10.21
C GLU A 125 -0.84 13.43 8.68
N VAL A 126 -1.11 14.62 8.14
CA VAL A 126 -1.07 14.90 6.69
C VAL A 126 -0.02 15.96 6.40
N ILE A 127 0.79 15.70 5.38
CA ILE A 127 1.80 16.63 4.86
C ILE A 127 1.39 16.96 3.41
N PHE A 128 1.02 18.21 3.16
CA PHE A 128 0.75 18.70 1.81
C PHE A 128 2.01 19.30 1.21
N MET A 129 2.39 18.81 0.03
CA MET A 129 3.56 19.25 -0.70
C MET A 129 3.15 19.85 -2.04
N ASP A 130 3.79 20.94 -2.42
CA ASP A 130 3.63 21.58 -3.73
C ASP A 130 4.99 22.17 -4.18
N GLU A 131 5.31 22.09 -5.46
CA GLU A 131 6.59 22.56 -6.04
C GLU A 131 7.85 22.08 -5.27
N GLY A 132 7.82 20.87 -4.74
CA GLY A 132 8.93 20.27 -3.98
C GLY A 132 9.11 20.81 -2.55
N MET A 133 8.17 21.61 -2.05
CA MET A 133 8.19 22.17 -0.70
C MET A 133 7.01 21.67 0.14
N ILE A 134 7.21 21.58 1.44
CA ILE A 134 6.12 21.35 2.40
C ILE A 134 5.34 22.66 2.53
N VAL A 135 4.08 22.64 2.12
CA VAL A 135 3.15 23.79 2.20
C VAL A 135 2.43 23.82 3.53
N GLU A 136 1.99 22.65 3.99
CA GLU A 136 1.29 22.50 5.27
C GLU A 136 1.50 21.10 5.85
N GLN A 137 1.61 21.03 7.18
CA GLN A 137 1.68 19.79 7.94
C GLN A 137 0.81 19.94 9.18
N ALA A 138 -0.13 19.03 9.38
CA ALA A 138 -1.05 19.08 10.52
C ALA A 138 -1.63 17.68 10.82
N GLU A 139 -2.17 17.53 12.04
CA GLU A 139 -3.02 16.39 12.37
C GLU A 139 -4.20 16.30 11.39
N THR A 140 -4.60 15.09 11.03
CA THR A 140 -5.61 14.85 9.99
C THR A 140 -6.90 15.64 10.21
N LYS A 141 -7.41 15.66 11.44
CA LYS A 141 -8.65 16.40 11.75
C LYS A 141 -8.53 17.89 11.47
N GLU A 142 -7.41 18.50 11.88
CA GLU A 142 -7.15 19.92 11.67
C GLU A 142 -6.93 20.22 10.20
N PHE A 143 -6.14 19.41 9.51
CA PHE A 143 -5.85 19.56 8.08
C PHE A 143 -7.12 19.65 7.22
N PHE A 144 -8.08 18.74 7.45
CA PHE A 144 -9.30 18.70 6.66
C PHE A 144 -10.40 19.66 7.13
N ALA A 145 -10.44 20.01 8.41
CA ALA A 145 -11.48 20.91 8.94
C ALA A 145 -11.09 22.38 8.89
N ASN A 146 -9.82 22.70 9.05
CA ASN A 146 -9.34 24.09 9.17
C ASN A 146 -7.93 24.27 8.55
N PRO A 147 -7.78 24.06 7.23
CA PRO A 147 -6.51 24.24 6.55
C PRO A 147 -6.04 25.69 6.68
N LYS A 148 -4.76 25.89 6.98
CA LYS A 148 -4.16 27.21 7.23
C LYS A 148 -3.72 27.89 5.93
N SER A 149 -3.05 27.13 5.05
CA SER A 149 -2.55 27.66 3.79
C SER A 149 -3.67 27.89 2.78
N ASP A 150 -3.66 29.00 2.08
CA ASP A 150 -4.62 29.26 1.00
C ASP A 150 -4.44 28.28 -0.17
N ARG A 151 -3.22 27.79 -0.37
CA ARG A 151 -2.93 26.75 -1.38
C ARG A 151 -3.56 25.41 -0.99
N THR A 152 -3.51 25.03 0.30
CA THR A 152 -4.19 23.85 0.84
C THR A 152 -5.70 23.95 0.70
N LYS A 153 -6.27 25.11 1.04
CA LYS A 153 -7.73 25.39 0.87
C LYS A 153 -8.18 25.22 -0.58
N LEU A 154 -7.40 25.80 -1.51
CA LEU A 154 -7.68 25.67 -2.94
C LEU A 154 -7.64 24.22 -3.39
N PHE A 155 -6.60 23.46 -2.99
CA PHE A 155 -6.46 22.05 -3.32
C PHE A 155 -7.64 21.22 -2.80
N LEU A 156 -7.98 21.37 -1.53
CA LEU A 156 -9.09 20.62 -0.92
C LEU A 156 -10.44 20.96 -1.55
N SER A 157 -10.67 22.22 -1.93
CA SER A 157 -11.93 22.65 -2.60
C SER A 157 -12.13 22.06 -4.00
N GLN A 158 -11.07 21.53 -4.62
CA GLN A 158 -11.13 20.88 -5.94
C GLN A 158 -11.40 19.38 -5.87
N ILE A 159 -11.19 18.76 -4.71
CA ILE A 159 -11.22 17.30 -4.54
C ILE A 159 -12.39 16.86 -3.64
N LEU A 160 -12.79 17.68 -2.70
CA LEU A 160 -13.90 17.44 -1.75
C LEU A 160 -15.14 18.22 -2.15
#